data_b0cbbb59317fa2b6a59c8c0a04d986c4
#
_entry.id   b0cbbb59317fa2b6a59c8c0a04d986c4
#
_cell.length_a   1.000
_cell.length_b   1.000
_cell.length_c   1.000
_cell.angle_alpha   90.00
_cell.angle_beta   90.00
_cell.angle_gamma   90.00
#
_symmetry.space_group_name_H-M   'P 1'
#
loop_
_entity.id
_entity.type
_entity.pdbx_description
1 polymer ?
#
loop_
_entity_poly.entity_id
_entity_poly.type
_entity_poly.pdbx_seq_one_letter_code
_entity_poly.pdbx_strand_id
1 'polypeptide(L)'
;MVIDRIWSMPSKNTFTIKPIKDLLNRYIFPSQTWIDGFANESKIATITNDLNPEYDTDHHLDALDFFKMFQDNSIDGVLYDPPYSLRQVSECYKGVGKEVTMETTQSSWRSRHIDEISRILKPNGICICFGWNSSGIGKERGFKLLEILLVPHGGSKNDTIVTVESKAYTNLSLF
;
A
#
# COMPACT_ATOMS: atom_id res chain seq x y z
N MET A 1 1.84 -19.95 1.63
CA MET A 1 2.23 -18.87 0.68
C MET A 1 1.88 -19.33 -0.72
N VAL A 2 1.13 -18.49 -1.45
CA VAL A 2 0.76 -18.71 -2.85
C VAL A 2 1.61 -17.78 -3.71
N ILE A 3 2.04 -18.24 -4.89
CA ILE A 3 2.73 -17.39 -5.88
C ILE A 3 2.06 -17.63 -7.22
N ASP A 4 1.46 -16.57 -7.77
CA ASP A 4 0.81 -16.58 -9.07
C ASP A 4 1.49 -15.61 -10.03
N ARG A 5 1.42 -15.92 -11.34
CA ARG A 5 1.93 -15.06 -12.40
C ARG A 5 0.90 -14.98 -13.51
N ILE A 6 0.29 -13.80 -13.66
CA ILE A 6 -0.79 -13.56 -14.62
C ILE A 6 -0.50 -12.31 -15.43
N TRP A 7 -0.31 -12.48 -16.74
CA TRP A 7 -0.08 -11.35 -17.65
C TRP A 7 -1.34 -10.49 -17.78
N SER A 8 -1.16 -9.17 -17.80
CA SER A 8 -2.24 -8.22 -18.09
C SER A 8 -1.70 -6.92 -18.69
N MET A 9 -2.53 -6.24 -19.47
CA MET A 9 -2.19 -4.89 -19.94
C MET A 9 -2.00 -3.94 -18.75
N PRO A 10 -1.01 -3.02 -18.81
CA PRO A 10 -0.83 -2.01 -17.77
C PRO A 10 -1.99 -1.01 -17.76
N SER A 11 -2.28 -0.47 -16.60
CA SER A 11 -3.23 0.65 -16.42
C SER A 11 -2.60 1.68 -15.49
N LYS A 12 -2.89 2.97 -15.71
CA LYS A 12 -2.53 4.02 -14.76
C LYS A 12 -3.26 3.86 -13.42
N ASN A 13 -4.38 3.15 -13.42
CA ASN A 13 -5.18 2.83 -12.24
C ASN A 13 -4.91 1.36 -11.88
N THR A 14 -3.93 1.12 -11.03
CA THR A 14 -3.42 -0.20 -10.64
C THR A 14 -4.54 -1.18 -10.28
N PHE A 15 -5.53 -0.75 -9.52
CA PHE A 15 -6.60 -1.60 -9.01
C PHE A 15 -7.65 -2.00 -10.04
N THR A 16 -7.62 -1.41 -11.25
CA THR A 16 -8.49 -1.81 -12.37
C THR A 16 -7.90 -2.94 -13.20
N ILE A 17 -6.63 -3.27 -13.03
CA ILE A 17 -5.94 -4.37 -13.69
C ILE A 17 -6.57 -5.68 -13.23
N LYS A 18 -7.12 -6.46 -14.18
CA LYS A 18 -7.99 -7.59 -13.86
C LYS A 18 -7.43 -8.56 -12.80
N PRO A 19 -6.21 -9.13 -12.92
CA PRO A 19 -5.71 -10.04 -11.88
C PRO A 19 -5.52 -9.37 -10.52
N ILE A 20 -5.22 -8.07 -10.48
CA ILE A 20 -5.13 -7.31 -9.24
C ILE A 20 -6.52 -7.12 -8.64
N LYS A 21 -7.50 -6.73 -9.45
CA LYS A 21 -8.89 -6.59 -9.00
C LYS A 21 -9.45 -7.90 -8.44
N ASP A 22 -9.16 -9.01 -9.10
CA ASP A 22 -9.60 -10.34 -8.64
C ASP A 22 -8.93 -10.71 -7.29
N LEU A 23 -7.64 -10.33 -7.09
CA LEU A 23 -6.96 -10.49 -5.80
C LEU A 23 -7.63 -9.63 -4.73
N LEU A 24 -7.84 -8.35 -4.97
CA LEU A 24 -8.45 -7.43 -4.01
C LEU A 24 -9.83 -7.94 -3.54
N ASN A 25 -10.64 -8.44 -4.46
CA ASN A 25 -11.97 -9.00 -4.13
C ASN A 25 -11.93 -10.23 -3.22
N ARG A 26 -10.78 -10.93 -3.11
CA ARG A 26 -10.62 -12.06 -2.17
C ARG A 26 -10.31 -11.63 -0.75
N TYR A 27 -9.74 -10.45 -0.58
CA TYR A 27 -9.25 -9.98 0.73
C TYR A 27 -10.07 -8.86 1.34
N ILE A 28 -10.75 -8.04 0.53
CA ILE A 28 -11.48 -6.87 1.00
C ILE A 28 -12.96 -7.21 1.16
N PHE A 29 -13.46 -7.11 2.39
CA PHE A 29 -14.86 -7.35 2.73
C PHE A 29 -15.53 -6.08 3.25
N PRO A 30 -16.83 -5.85 2.95
CA PRO A 30 -17.56 -4.62 3.33
C PRO A 30 -17.63 -4.37 4.85
N SER A 31 -17.47 -5.42 5.67
CA SER A 31 -17.51 -5.30 7.14
C SER A 31 -16.17 -4.84 7.76
N GLN A 32 -15.15 -4.66 6.95
CA GLN A 32 -13.79 -4.30 7.38
C GLN A 32 -13.50 -2.83 7.10
N THR A 33 -12.68 -2.22 7.94
CA THR A 33 -12.12 -0.89 7.70
C THR A 33 -10.79 -1.01 6.96
N TRP A 34 -10.82 -0.66 5.68
CA TRP A 34 -9.63 -0.57 4.83
C TRP A 34 -9.25 0.88 4.58
N ILE A 35 -7.96 1.16 4.55
CA ILE A 35 -7.44 2.49 4.23
C ILE A 35 -6.48 2.44 3.06
N ASP A 36 -6.44 3.54 2.30
CA ASP A 36 -5.54 3.73 1.16
C ASP A 36 -4.89 5.11 1.24
N GLY A 37 -3.58 5.14 1.41
CA GLY A 37 -2.80 6.38 1.52
C GLY A 37 -2.44 7.03 0.18
N PHE A 38 -2.68 6.34 -0.95
CA PHE A 38 -2.29 6.74 -2.31
C PHE A 38 -3.40 6.42 -3.32
N ALA A 39 -4.63 6.79 -2.97
CA ALA A 39 -5.83 6.26 -3.60
C ALA A 39 -6.06 6.74 -5.05
N ASN A 40 -5.49 7.89 -5.46
CA ASN A 40 -5.88 8.52 -6.72
C ASN A 40 -7.41 8.64 -6.82
N GLU A 41 -7.99 7.99 -7.84
CA GLU A 41 -9.44 7.94 -8.08
C GLU A 41 -10.10 6.70 -7.48
N SER A 42 -9.35 5.83 -6.79
CA SER A 42 -9.88 4.57 -6.25
C SER A 42 -10.80 4.81 -5.05
N LYS A 43 -11.93 4.09 -5.03
CA LYS A 43 -12.90 4.07 -3.92
C LYS A 43 -13.01 2.67 -3.30
N ILE A 44 -11.97 1.84 -3.45
CA ILE A 44 -12.00 0.46 -2.94
C ILE A 44 -11.84 0.42 -1.42
N ALA A 45 -10.98 1.29 -0.87
CA ALA A 45 -10.81 1.42 0.58
C ALA A 45 -11.97 2.20 1.22
N THR A 46 -12.22 1.93 2.49
CA THR A 46 -13.25 2.61 3.29
C THR A 46 -12.89 4.07 3.54
N ILE A 47 -11.60 4.35 3.76
CA ILE A 47 -11.06 5.69 3.99
C ILE A 47 -9.90 5.90 3.01
N THR A 48 -9.99 6.96 2.24
CA THR A 48 -9.06 7.25 1.13
C THR A 48 -8.29 8.54 1.39
N ASN A 49 -7.03 8.55 0.96
CA ASN A 49 -6.18 9.73 0.97
C ASN A 49 -5.38 9.81 -0.33
N ASP A 50 -5.19 11.00 -0.81
CA ASP A 50 -4.20 11.30 -1.84
C ASP A 50 -3.59 12.67 -1.60
N LEU A 51 -2.30 12.82 -1.92
CA LEU A 51 -1.61 14.10 -1.79
C LEU A 51 -2.16 15.17 -2.75
N ASN A 52 -2.68 14.72 -3.91
CA ASN A 52 -3.25 15.60 -4.92
C ASN A 52 -4.70 15.97 -4.57
N PRO A 53 -4.98 17.25 -4.30
CA PRO A 53 -6.33 17.71 -3.94
C PRO A 53 -7.34 17.68 -5.10
N GLU A 54 -6.90 17.38 -6.33
CA GLU A 54 -7.79 17.23 -7.48
C GLU A 54 -8.56 15.90 -7.46
N TYR A 55 -8.04 14.89 -6.71
CA TYR A 55 -8.73 13.62 -6.56
C TYR A 55 -9.83 13.71 -5.50
N ASP A 56 -10.95 13.08 -5.76
CA ASP A 56 -12.06 12.97 -4.83
C ASP A 56 -11.78 11.90 -3.76
N THR A 57 -10.96 12.26 -2.76
CA THR A 57 -10.60 11.40 -1.61
C THR A 57 -11.07 12.04 -0.30
N ASP A 58 -11.15 11.24 0.77
CA ASP A 58 -11.60 11.72 2.08
C ASP A 58 -10.58 12.69 2.71
N HIS A 59 -9.30 12.50 2.42
CA HIS A 59 -8.19 13.30 2.93
C HIS A 59 -7.20 13.67 1.81
N HIS A 60 -6.49 14.81 2.01
CA HIS A 60 -5.43 15.31 1.11
C HIS A 60 -4.15 15.60 1.89
N LEU A 61 -3.68 14.60 2.63
CA LEU A 61 -2.51 14.70 3.49
C LEU A 61 -1.29 14.02 2.86
N ASP A 62 -0.10 14.36 3.36
CA ASP A 62 1.04 13.49 3.20
C ASP A 62 0.71 12.10 3.75
N ALA A 63 1.10 11.04 3.05
CA ALA A 63 0.72 9.69 3.43
C ALA A 63 1.18 9.31 4.84
N LEU A 64 2.37 9.79 5.26
CA LEU A 64 2.85 9.58 6.62
C LEU A 64 1.94 10.21 7.67
N ASP A 65 1.49 11.44 7.42
CA ASP A 65 0.60 12.16 8.34
C ASP A 65 -0.78 11.52 8.34
N PHE A 66 -1.25 11.04 7.20
CA PHE A 66 -2.49 10.27 7.10
C PHE A 66 -2.43 8.99 7.95
N PHE A 67 -1.36 8.18 7.83
CA PHE A 67 -1.22 6.96 8.66
C PHE A 67 -1.14 7.27 10.14
N LYS A 68 -0.53 8.37 10.55
CA LYS A 68 -0.43 8.81 11.96
C LYS A 68 -1.78 9.18 12.60
N MET A 69 -2.83 9.45 11.81
CA MET A 69 -4.15 9.77 12.34
C MET A 69 -4.81 8.59 13.07
N PHE A 70 -4.44 7.37 12.72
CA PHE A 70 -5.10 6.17 13.23
C PHE A 70 -4.45 5.66 14.52
N GLN A 71 -5.28 5.09 15.40
CA GLN A 71 -4.82 4.47 16.64
C GLN A 71 -4.13 3.13 16.37
N ASP A 72 -3.32 2.69 17.33
CA ASP A 72 -2.70 1.37 17.30
C ASP A 72 -3.76 0.27 17.15
N ASN A 73 -3.49 -0.71 16.30
CA ASN A 73 -4.35 -1.89 16.12
C ASN A 73 -5.83 -1.55 15.85
N SER A 74 -6.10 -0.51 15.05
CA SER A 74 -7.46 -0.04 14.77
C SER A 74 -7.96 -0.39 13.36
N ILE A 75 -7.08 -0.73 12.43
CA ILE A 75 -7.37 -0.91 11.00
C ILE A 75 -7.33 -2.39 10.62
N ASP A 76 -8.31 -2.85 9.82
CA ASP A 76 -8.38 -4.23 9.37
C ASP A 76 -7.48 -4.48 8.14
N GLY A 77 -7.37 -3.50 7.25
CA GLY A 77 -6.56 -3.63 6.04
C GLY A 77 -5.99 -2.32 5.51
N VAL A 78 -4.84 -2.42 4.86
CA VAL A 78 -4.17 -1.29 4.19
C VAL A 78 -3.85 -1.66 2.76
N LEU A 79 -4.23 -0.78 1.83
CA LEU A 79 -3.72 -0.76 0.46
C LEU A 79 -2.52 0.19 0.43
N TYR A 80 -1.38 -0.31 -0.02
CA TYR A 80 -0.13 0.47 -0.06
C TYR A 80 0.47 0.44 -1.47
N ASP A 81 0.04 1.39 -2.30
CA ASP A 81 0.49 1.60 -3.70
C ASP A 81 1.26 2.92 -3.86
N PRO A 82 2.40 3.09 -3.17
CA PRO A 82 3.18 4.32 -3.20
C PRO A 82 3.89 4.49 -4.54
N PRO A 83 4.40 5.70 -4.85
CA PRO A 83 5.38 5.88 -5.92
C PRO A 83 6.56 4.91 -5.77
N TYR A 84 6.91 4.20 -6.85
CA TYR A 84 7.86 3.07 -6.79
C TYR A 84 9.34 3.51 -6.90
N SER A 85 9.59 4.76 -7.21
CA SER A 85 10.95 5.31 -7.30
C SER A 85 11.02 6.72 -6.72
N LEU A 86 12.22 7.12 -6.28
CA LEU A 86 12.48 8.48 -5.78
C LEU A 86 12.11 9.57 -6.79
N ARG A 87 12.28 9.27 -8.08
CA ARG A 87 11.85 10.17 -9.17
C ARG A 87 10.33 10.36 -9.15
N GLN A 88 9.56 9.30 -9.06
CA GLN A 88 8.09 9.37 -8.98
C GLN A 88 7.64 10.10 -7.71
N VAL A 89 8.29 9.86 -6.55
CA VAL A 89 8.03 10.63 -5.33
C VAL A 89 8.22 12.12 -5.59
N SER A 90 9.38 12.50 -6.16
CA SER A 90 9.67 13.90 -6.50
C SER A 90 8.63 14.49 -7.47
N GLU A 91 8.21 13.74 -8.47
CA GLU A 91 7.19 14.16 -9.45
C GLU A 91 5.83 14.39 -8.77
N CYS A 92 5.40 13.50 -7.86
CA CYS A 92 4.16 13.66 -7.09
C CYS A 92 4.16 14.94 -6.24
N TYR A 93 5.22 15.18 -5.46
CA TYR A 93 5.30 16.39 -4.62
C TYR A 93 5.33 17.67 -5.45
N LYS A 94 6.12 17.71 -6.51
CA LYS A 94 6.18 18.87 -7.43
C LYS A 94 4.83 19.12 -8.13
N GLY A 95 4.14 18.04 -8.51
CA GLY A 95 2.84 18.12 -9.17
C GLY A 95 1.77 18.85 -8.35
N VAL A 96 1.89 18.81 -7.02
CA VAL A 96 0.98 19.52 -6.10
C VAL A 96 1.61 20.79 -5.49
N GLY A 97 2.72 21.28 -6.04
CA GLY A 97 3.40 22.50 -5.60
C GLY A 97 4.10 22.37 -4.24
N LYS A 98 4.36 21.15 -3.76
CA LYS A 98 5.12 20.91 -2.52
C LYS A 98 6.61 20.81 -2.78
N GLU A 99 7.40 21.25 -1.81
CA GLU A 99 8.86 21.16 -1.84
C GLU A 99 9.30 19.69 -1.71
N VAL A 100 10.29 19.32 -2.52
CA VAL A 100 10.96 18.02 -2.43
C VAL A 100 12.13 18.18 -1.49
N THR A 101 12.07 17.57 -0.32
CA THR A 101 13.13 17.62 0.69
C THR A 101 14.00 16.37 0.63
N MET A 102 15.13 16.40 1.33
CA MET A 102 15.96 15.20 1.49
C MET A 102 15.17 14.07 2.18
N GLU A 103 14.27 14.39 3.09
CA GLU A 103 13.44 13.40 3.79
C GLU A 103 12.48 12.65 2.86
N THR A 104 11.93 13.34 1.84
CA THR A 104 11.01 12.74 0.87
C THR A 104 11.71 11.88 -0.18
N THR A 105 13.03 12.02 -0.32
CA THR A 105 13.84 11.31 -1.32
C THR A 105 14.84 10.32 -0.72
N GLN A 106 14.80 10.07 0.59
CA GLN A 106 15.61 9.05 1.25
C GLN A 106 14.92 7.69 1.31
N SER A 107 15.70 6.64 1.42
CA SER A 107 15.18 5.26 1.63
C SER A 107 14.33 5.13 2.89
N SER A 108 14.53 5.99 3.88
CA SER A 108 13.72 6.09 5.10
C SER A 108 12.28 6.57 4.86
N TRP A 109 11.98 7.21 3.73
CA TRP A 109 10.63 7.66 3.39
C TRP A 109 9.63 6.48 3.42
N ARG A 110 9.94 5.41 2.69
CA ARG A 110 9.13 4.20 2.69
C ARG A 110 9.10 3.50 4.06
N SER A 111 10.25 3.45 4.75
CA SER A 111 10.36 2.78 6.05
C SER A 111 9.42 3.40 7.09
N ARG A 112 9.32 4.73 7.13
CA ARG A 112 8.41 5.43 8.05
C ARG A 112 6.94 5.10 7.79
N HIS A 113 6.52 4.99 6.53
CA HIS A 113 5.15 4.52 6.19
C HIS A 113 4.91 3.10 6.69
N ILE A 114 5.86 2.21 6.44
CA ILE A 114 5.76 0.80 6.82
C ILE A 114 5.69 0.64 8.34
N ASP A 115 6.43 1.45 9.10
CA ASP A 115 6.40 1.44 10.56
C ASP A 115 5.01 1.85 11.09
N GLU A 116 4.42 2.91 10.52
CA GLU A 116 3.06 3.34 10.87
C GLU A 116 2.00 2.31 10.45
N ILE A 117 2.09 1.75 9.24
CA ILE A 117 1.19 0.69 8.78
C ILE A 117 1.25 -0.52 9.74
N SER A 118 2.47 -0.89 10.16
CA SER A 118 2.64 -1.95 11.15
C SER A 118 1.98 -1.63 12.48
N ARG A 119 2.04 -0.39 12.95
CA ARG A 119 1.44 0.07 14.20
C ARG A 119 -0.08 0.00 14.16
N ILE A 120 -0.70 0.54 13.11
CA ILE A 120 -2.16 0.75 13.03
C ILE A 120 -2.94 -0.52 12.68
N LEU A 121 -2.33 -1.49 11.98
CA LEU A 121 -3.00 -2.74 11.63
C LEU A 121 -3.28 -3.57 12.88
N LYS A 122 -4.50 -4.11 12.96
CA LYS A 122 -4.90 -5.10 13.97
C LYS A 122 -4.07 -6.38 13.86
N PRO A 123 -3.95 -7.19 14.92
CA PRO A 123 -3.52 -8.58 14.78
C PRO A 123 -4.37 -9.30 13.73
N ASN A 124 -3.74 -10.06 12.84
CA ASN A 124 -4.32 -10.65 11.63
C ASN A 124 -4.81 -9.65 10.56
N GLY A 125 -4.63 -8.35 10.76
CA GLY A 125 -4.89 -7.34 9.74
C GLY A 125 -4.00 -7.55 8.51
N ILE A 126 -4.51 -7.16 7.35
CA ILE A 126 -3.90 -7.42 6.05
C ILE A 126 -3.27 -6.15 5.48
N CYS A 127 -2.04 -6.26 4.97
CA CYS A 127 -1.47 -5.25 4.09
C CYS A 127 -1.30 -5.82 2.68
N ILE A 128 -1.79 -5.10 1.69
CA ILE A 128 -1.55 -5.41 0.27
C ILE A 128 -0.64 -4.32 -0.28
N CYS A 129 0.59 -4.70 -0.58
CA CYS A 129 1.60 -3.79 -1.12
C CYS A 129 1.78 -3.99 -2.61
N PHE A 130 1.96 -2.89 -3.33
CA PHE A 130 2.22 -2.84 -4.76
C PHE A 130 3.60 -2.25 -5.03
N GLY A 131 4.27 -2.72 -6.07
CA GLY A 131 5.60 -2.21 -6.41
C GLY A 131 6.31 -3.02 -7.48
N TRP A 132 7.61 -2.77 -7.59
CA TRP A 132 8.50 -3.49 -8.50
C TRP A 132 9.33 -4.57 -7.79
N ASN A 133 9.08 -4.81 -6.53
CA ASN A 133 9.72 -5.85 -5.73
C ASN A 133 8.72 -6.45 -4.74
N SER A 134 9.09 -7.55 -4.13
CA SER A 134 8.26 -8.32 -3.19
C SER A 134 8.63 -8.08 -1.72
N SER A 135 9.25 -6.95 -1.39
CA SER A 135 9.70 -6.68 -0.02
C SER A 135 8.55 -6.56 0.98
N GLY A 136 7.40 -6.03 0.54
CA GLY A 136 6.22 -5.87 1.40
C GLY A 136 6.49 -5.04 2.66
N ILE A 137 5.81 -5.38 3.75
CA ILE A 137 6.06 -4.86 5.11
C ILE A 137 7.23 -5.60 5.76
N GLY A 138 7.22 -6.92 5.62
CA GLY A 138 8.31 -7.81 5.99
C GLY A 138 8.20 -8.46 7.36
N LYS A 139 8.86 -9.61 7.48
CA LYS A 139 8.86 -10.42 8.70
C LYS A 139 9.50 -9.73 9.91
N GLU A 140 10.44 -8.81 9.68
CA GLU A 140 11.11 -8.05 10.74
C GLU A 140 10.13 -7.18 11.55
N ARG A 141 8.99 -6.84 10.92
CA ARG A 141 7.87 -6.13 11.57
C ARG A 141 6.75 -7.05 12.02
N GLY A 142 7.00 -8.36 12.04
CA GLY A 142 6.03 -9.36 12.49
C GLY A 142 4.97 -9.71 11.43
N PHE A 143 5.25 -9.49 10.14
CA PHE A 143 4.32 -9.85 9.08
C PHE A 143 4.66 -11.21 8.46
N LYS A 144 3.60 -11.95 8.12
CA LYS A 144 3.67 -13.22 7.41
C LYS A 144 3.18 -13.02 5.99
N LEU A 145 4.02 -13.33 5.03
CA LEU A 145 3.67 -13.32 3.61
C LEU A 145 2.68 -14.45 3.30
N LEU A 146 1.53 -14.10 2.74
CA LEU A 146 0.46 -15.02 2.36
C LEU A 146 0.48 -15.33 0.86
N GLU A 147 0.59 -14.28 0.02
CA GLU A 147 0.48 -14.38 -1.43
C GLU A 147 1.41 -13.38 -2.13
N ILE A 148 1.96 -13.79 -3.27
CA ILE A 148 2.63 -12.91 -4.23
C ILE A 148 1.93 -13.08 -5.57
N LEU A 149 1.47 -11.98 -6.17
CA LEU A 149 0.98 -11.95 -7.53
C LEU A 149 1.96 -11.16 -8.41
N LEU A 150 2.51 -11.83 -9.40
CA LEU A 150 3.36 -11.21 -10.43
C LEU A 150 2.48 -10.86 -11.62
N VAL A 151 2.40 -9.59 -11.99
CA VAL A 151 1.62 -9.11 -13.14
C VAL A 151 2.56 -8.53 -14.18
N PRO A 152 3.07 -9.36 -15.11
CA PRO A 152 3.85 -8.90 -16.24
C PRO A 152 2.98 -8.06 -17.17
N HIS A 153 3.53 -6.93 -17.66
CA HIS A 153 2.85 -6.04 -18.59
C HIS A 153 3.42 -6.12 -20.00
N GLY A 154 4.61 -6.71 -20.14
CA GLY A 154 5.30 -6.82 -21.43
C GLY A 154 5.87 -5.51 -21.96
N GLY A 155 6.59 -5.60 -23.06
CA GLY A 155 7.22 -4.45 -23.70
C GLY A 155 8.25 -3.77 -22.80
N SER A 156 8.22 -2.44 -22.79
CA SER A 156 9.13 -1.59 -21.97
C SER A 156 8.54 -1.19 -20.61
N LYS A 157 7.44 -1.81 -20.19
CA LYS A 157 6.79 -1.52 -18.92
C LYS A 157 7.32 -2.44 -17.82
N ASN A 158 7.55 -1.87 -16.63
CA ASN A 158 7.88 -2.68 -15.46
C ASN A 158 6.67 -3.52 -15.05
N ASP A 159 6.94 -4.73 -14.59
CA ASP A 159 5.92 -5.61 -14.01
C ASP A 159 5.40 -5.01 -12.70
N THR A 160 4.13 -5.27 -12.37
CA THR A 160 3.59 -4.98 -11.04
C THR A 160 3.71 -6.24 -10.18
N ILE A 161 4.31 -6.10 -9.01
CA ILE A 161 4.39 -7.14 -8.01
C ILE A 161 3.49 -6.76 -6.85
N VAL A 162 2.54 -7.64 -6.54
CA VAL A 162 1.62 -7.46 -5.41
C VAL A 162 1.98 -8.46 -4.33
N THR A 163 2.17 -8.00 -3.10
CA THR A 163 2.35 -8.87 -1.93
C THR A 163 1.18 -8.70 -0.97
N VAL A 164 0.66 -9.81 -0.49
CA VAL A 164 -0.35 -9.85 0.56
C VAL A 164 0.30 -10.38 1.82
N GLU A 165 0.28 -9.61 2.87
CA GLU A 165 0.87 -9.97 4.15
C GLU A 165 -0.13 -9.77 5.29
N SER A 166 -0.07 -10.64 6.30
CA SER A 166 -0.87 -10.54 7.52
C SER A 166 0.04 -10.21 8.69
N LYS A 167 -0.38 -9.26 9.52
CA LYS A 167 0.27 -8.99 10.81
C LYS A 167 0.10 -10.19 11.72
N ALA A 168 1.22 -10.77 12.17
CA ALA A 168 1.18 -11.90 13.09
C ALA A 168 0.49 -11.52 14.40
N TYR A 169 -0.24 -12.45 14.98
CA TYR A 169 -0.77 -12.31 16.32
C TYR A 169 0.42 -12.41 17.30
N THR A 170 0.81 -11.29 17.87
CA THR A 170 1.78 -11.31 18.96
C THR A 170 1.03 -11.73 20.21
N ASN A 171 1.08 -13.02 20.57
CA ASN A 171 0.81 -13.41 21.94
C ASN A 171 1.87 -12.68 22.77
N LEU A 172 1.47 -11.65 23.48
CA LEU A 172 2.19 -11.21 24.66
C LEU A 172 2.14 -12.40 25.63
N SER A 173 3.07 -13.33 25.45
CA SER A 173 3.30 -14.40 26.43
C SER A 173 3.66 -13.70 27.73
N LEU A 174 2.78 -13.85 28.68
CA LEU A 174 2.95 -13.60 30.09
C LEU A 174 4.37 -14.00 30.54
N PHE A 175 5.17 -13.01 30.92
CA PHE A 175 6.26 -13.18 31.86
C PHE A 175 6.04 -12.22 33.01
#